data_20207f8e36643aaa863f99b52cd5d82e
#
_entry.id   20207f8e36643aaa863f99b52cd5d82e
#
_cell.length_a   1.000
_cell.length_b   1.000
_cell.length_c   1.000
_cell.angle_alpha   90.00
_cell.angle_beta   90.00
_cell.angle_gamma   90.00
#
_symmetry.space_group_name_H-M   'P 1'
#
loop_
_entity.id
_entity.type
_entity.pdbx_description
1 polymer ?
#
loop_
_entity_poly.entity_id
_entity_poly.type
_entity_poly.pdbx_seq_one_letter_code
_entity_poly.pdbx_strand_id
1 'polypeptide(L)'
;LSDQKRIIYGFDSFEGLDEEWISTDYNPKGKFSLSKKQPNLPKNVKIIKGRVEETLENFLKENKNKIVFCHLDLDNYSPTKFVLQKIKPQLFPGSILLFDEFYGYQNWKDQEYRALKETFKEDEYKYIAFGKRQASIEIL
;
A
#
# COMPACT_ATOMS: atom_id res chain seq x y z
N LEU A 1 -3.63 -17.15 -8.82
CA LEU A 1 -4.16 -16.30 -9.89
C LEU A 1 -3.23 -16.38 -11.09
N SER A 2 -3.66 -17.03 -12.16
CA SER A 2 -2.86 -17.28 -13.35
C SER A 2 -2.95 -16.17 -14.42
N ASP A 3 -3.38 -14.97 -14.09
CA ASP A 3 -3.45 -13.87 -15.03
C ASP A 3 -2.05 -13.31 -15.29
N GLN A 4 -1.36 -13.85 -16.30
CA GLN A 4 -0.05 -13.37 -16.74
C GLN A 4 -0.13 -12.18 -17.72
N LYS A 5 -1.33 -11.75 -18.08
CA LYS A 5 -1.54 -10.65 -19.04
C LYS A 5 -1.53 -9.29 -18.39
N ARG A 6 -1.95 -9.18 -17.13
CA ARG A 6 -1.94 -7.92 -16.38
C ARG A 6 -0.55 -7.62 -15.88
N ILE A 7 -0.11 -6.38 -16.05
CA ILE A 7 1.12 -5.89 -15.43
C ILE A 7 0.80 -5.52 -13.98
N ILE A 8 1.61 -6.02 -13.06
CA ILE A 8 1.60 -5.67 -11.64
C ILE A 8 2.81 -4.79 -11.38
N TYR A 9 2.60 -3.64 -10.81
CA TYR A 9 3.68 -2.74 -10.40
C TYR A 9 3.88 -2.87 -8.90
N GLY A 10 5.11 -3.19 -8.48
CA GLY A 10 5.52 -3.22 -7.09
C GLY A 10 6.45 -2.04 -6.79
N PHE A 11 6.22 -1.37 -5.67
CA PHE A 11 7.05 -0.28 -5.19
C PHE A 11 7.74 -0.73 -3.92
N ASP A 12 9.06 -0.74 -3.91
CA ASP A 12 9.84 -1.13 -2.73
C ASP A 12 11.27 -0.58 -2.82
N SER A 13 11.77 -0.09 -1.71
CA SER A 13 13.16 0.34 -1.57
C SER A 13 14.12 -0.84 -1.38
N PHE A 14 13.63 -1.95 -0.83
CA PHE A 14 14.40 -3.09 -0.30
C PHE A 14 15.37 -2.70 0.82
N GLU A 15 15.12 -1.56 1.47
CA GLU A 15 15.89 -1.06 2.61
C GLU A 15 15.23 -1.35 3.95
N GLY A 16 13.97 -1.82 3.92
CA GLY A 16 13.13 -2.07 5.09
C GLY A 16 12.44 -0.81 5.60
N LEU A 17 11.91 -0.88 6.81
CA LEU A 17 11.14 0.20 7.44
C LEU A 17 11.91 1.52 7.52
N ASP A 18 11.25 2.62 7.23
CA ASP A 18 11.83 3.97 7.30
C ASP A 18 11.93 4.51 8.71
N GLU A 19 11.03 4.08 9.55
CA GLU A 19 10.93 4.41 10.96
C GLU A 19 10.57 3.16 11.76
N GLU A 20 10.61 3.27 13.07
CA GLU A 20 10.16 2.17 13.93
C GLU A 20 8.66 1.94 13.78
N TRP A 21 8.24 0.70 13.85
CA TRP A 21 6.85 0.29 13.82
C TRP A 21 6.53 -0.61 15.01
N ILE A 22 5.51 -0.23 15.77
CA ILE A 22 5.03 -0.97 16.92
C ILE A 22 3.76 -1.69 16.53
N SER A 23 3.87 -3.03 16.34
CA SER A 23 2.72 -3.91 16.17
C SER A 23 2.50 -4.74 17.43
N THR A 24 2.41 -6.06 17.34
CA THR A 24 2.52 -6.96 18.50
C THR A 24 3.93 -6.93 19.11
N ASP A 25 4.92 -6.69 18.23
CA ASP A 25 6.34 -6.63 18.58
C ASP A 25 6.91 -5.28 18.14
N TYR A 26 8.03 -4.92 18.74
CA TYR A 26 8.83 -3.79 18.32
C TYR A 26 9.59 -4.12 17.04
N ASN A 27 9.38 -3.33 16.00
CA ASN A 27 10.09 -3.46 14.74
C ASN A 27 10.92 -2.19 14.49
N PRO A 28 12.26 -2.28 14.59
CA PRO A 28 13.13 -1.14 14.43
C PRO A 28 13.20 -0.71 12.97
N LYS A 29 13.61 0.54 12.74
CA LYS A 29 13.99 1.03 11.42
C LYS A 29 14.96 0.05 10.73
N GLY A 30 14.75 -0.18 9.43
CA GLY A 30 15.53 -1.14 8.63
C GLY A 30 15.08 -2.61 8.79
N LYS A 31 14.11 -2.90 9.65
CA LYS A 31 13.50 -4.23 9.69
C LYS A 31 12.93 -4.58 8.31
N PHE A 32 12.97 -5.86 7.95
CA PHE A 32 12.55 -6.41 6.65
C PHE A 32 13.45 -6.01 5.45
N SER A 33 14.61 -5.40 5.71
CA SER A 33 15.56 -5.07 4.63
C SER A 33 16.04 -6.32 3.90
N LEU A 34 16.03 -6.27 2.58
CA LEU A 34 16.67 -7.25 1.72
C LEU A 34 18.06 -6.80 1.26
N SER A 35 18.69 -5.86 1.98
CA SER A 35 20.01 -5.29 1.63
C SER A 35 20.03 -4.76 0.19
N LYS A 36 18.95 -4.12 -0.24
CA LYS A 36 18.73 -3.57 -1.60
C LYS A 36 18.70 -4.63 -2.73
N LYS A 37 18.58 -5.91 -2.40
CA LYS A 37 18.48 -6.99 -3.38
C LYS A 37 17.05 -7.22 -3.80
N GLN A 38 16.77 -7.07 -5.07
CA GLN A 38 15.46 -7.39 -5.64
C GLN A 38 15.30 -8.91 -5.76
N PRO A 39 14.18 -9.50 -5.32
CA PRO A 39 13.90 -10.91 -5.52
C PRO A 39 13.61 -11.23 -7.00
N ASN A 40 13.70 -12.51 -7.36
CA ASN A 40 13.23 -12.98 -8.66
C ASN A 40 11.70 -12.93 -8.69
N LEU A 41 11.14 -12.30 -9.71
CA LEU A 41 9.72 -12.08 -9.83
C LEU A 41 9.17 -12.63 -11.15
N PRO A 42 7.86 -12.93 -11.22
CA PRO A 42 7.19 -13.27 -12.48
C PRO A 42 7.37 -12.19 -13.54
N LYS A 43 7.34 -12.58 -14.82
CA LYS A 43 7.58 -11.67 -15.97
C LYS A 43 6.60 -10.49 -16.06
N ASN A 44 5.40 -10.65 -15.53
CA ASN A 44 4.37 -9.62 -15.51
C ASN A 44 4.44 -8.70 -14.28
N VAL A 45 5.43 -8.87 -13.41
CA VAL A 45 5.69 -7.97 -12.27
C VAL A 45 6.83 -7.03 -12.62
N LYS A 46 6.59 -5.73 -12.50
CA LYS A 46 7.57 -4.66 -12.71
C LYS A 46 7.82 -3.95 -11.39
N ILE A 47 9.08 -3.89 -10.98
CA ILE A 47 9.46 -3.18 -9.75
C ILE A 47 9.90 -1.75 -10.09
N ILE A 48 9.34 -0.84 -9.34
CA ILE A 48 9.79 0.56 -9.24
C ILE A 48 10.59 0.64 -7.94
N LYS A 49 11.91 0.54 -8.08
CA LYS A 49 12.82 0.52 -6.95
C LYS A 49 13.04 1.91 -6.37
N GLY A 50 12.88 2.04 -5.09
CA GLY A 50 13.07 3.28 -4.33
C GLY A 50 11.95 3.48 -3.32
N ARG A 51 12.06 4.53 -2.54
CA ARG A 51 11.00 4.93 -1.62
C ARG A 51 9.77 5.35 -2.39
N VAL A 52 8.62 4.98 -1.89
CA VAL A 52 7.36 5.28 -2.57
C VAL A 52 7.12 6.78 -2.72
N GLU A 53 7.57 7.57 -1.76
CA GLU A 53 7.49 9.04 -1.78
C GLU A 53 8.32 9.67 -2.90
N GLU A 54 9.40 9.02 -3.32
CA GLU A 54 10.30 9.50 -4.38
C GLU A 54 9.86 9.03 -5.77
N THR A 55 9.19 7.88 -5.85
CA THR A 55 8.96 7.18 -7.12
C THR A 55 7.52 7.26 -7.62
N LEU A 56 6.54 7.29 -6.71
CA LEU A 56 5.13 7.15 -7.08
C LEU A 56 4.62 8.30 -7.95
N GLU A 57 4.96 9.54 -7.64
CA GLU A 57 4.44 10.69 -8.40
C GLU A 57 4.87 10.67 -9.88
N ASN A 58 6.13 10.34 -10.13
CA ASN A 58 6.64 10.24 -11.50
C ASN A 58 5.98 9.09 -12.24
N PHE A 59 5.84 7.94 -11.58
CA PHE A 59 5.12 6.80 -12.13
C PHE A 59 3.68 7.16 -12.50
N LEU A 60 2.92 7.84 -11.64
CA LEU A 60 1.54 8.23 -11.89
C LEU A 60 1.41 9.31 -12.99
N LYS A 61 2.41 10.16 -13.18
CA LYS A 61 2.45 11.11 -14.30
C LYS A 61 2.55 10.40 -15.67
N GLU A 62 3.35 9.34 -15.71
CA GLU A 62 3.57 8.55 -16.93
C GLU A 62 2.47 7.52 -17.17
N ASN A 63 1.84 7.03 -16.11
CA ASN A 63 0.83 5.97 -16.13
C ASN A 63 -0.54 6.52 -15.68
N LYS A 64 -1.35 6.97 -16.61
CA LYS A 64 -2.68 7.56 -16.37
C LYS A 64 -3.81 6.52 -16.29
N ASN A 65 -3.48 5.24 -16.25
CA ASN A 65 -4.47 4.18 -16.18
C ASN A 65 -5.22 4.20 -14.86
N LYS A 66 -6.46 3.77 -14.88
CA LYS A 66 -7.25 3.54 -13.67
C LYS A 66 -6.66 2.41 -12.84
N ILE A 67 -6.64 2.59 -11.53
CA ILE A 67 -6.15 1.60 -10.58
C ILE A 67 -7.33 0.70 -10.20
N VAL A 68 -7.27 -0.56 -10.60
CA VAL A 68 -8.30 -1.58 -10.29
C VAL A 68 -8.10 -2.17 -8.90
N PHE A 69 -6.85 -2.39 -8.53
CA PHE A 69 -6.46 -3.01 -7.26
C PHE A 69 -5.15 -2.39 -6.76
N CYS A 70 -5.08 -2.08 -5.48
CA CYS A 70 -3.86 -1.67 -4.80
C CYS A 70 -3.74 -2.41 -3.47
N HIS A 71 -2.61 -3.07 -3.24
CA HIS A 71 -2.23 -3.63 -1.94
C HIS A 71 -1.29 -2.64 -1.25
N LEU A 72 -1.69 -2.20 -0.09
CA LEU A 72 -0.97 -1.28 0.78
C LEU A 72 -0.35 -2.10 1.91
N ASP A 73 0.96 -2.17 1.94
CA ASP A 73 1.78 -2.89 2.91
C ASP A 73 2.95 -1.95 3.26
N LEU A 74 2.60 -0.90 4.00
CA LEU A 74 3.48 0.22 4.31
C LEU A 74 3.67 0.39 5.82
N ASP A 75 2.92 -0.40 6.62
CA ASP A 75 2.97 -0.47 8.07
C ASP A 75 2.62 0.85 8.79
N ASN A 76 3.18 1.96 8.34
CA ASN A 76 3.13 3.25 8.99
C ASN A 76 2.15 4.24 8.35
N TYR A 77 1.66 5.18 9.16
CA TYR A 77 0.71 6.21 8.75
C TYR A 77 1.21 7.09 7.61
N SER A 78 2.44 7.60 7.74
CA SER A 78 2.98 8.63 6.84
C SER A 78 3.05 8.18 5.39
N PRO A 79 3.73 7.06 5.06
CA PRO A 79 3.79 6.56 3.69
C PRO A 79 2.42 6.11 3.17
N THR A 80 1.58 5.49 4.03
CA THR A 80 0.22 5.08 3.62
C THR A 80 -0.63 6.28 3.24
N LYS A 81 -0.63 7.34 4.04
CA LYS A 81 -1.38 8.56 3.73
C LYS A 81 -0.89 9.21 2.44
N PHE A 82 0.43 9.30 2.25
CA PHE A 82 1.01 9.81 1.02
C PHE A 82 0.51 9.03 -0.20
N VAL A 83 0.60 7.70 -0.16
CA VAL A 83 0.15 6.84 -1.27
C VAL A 83 -1.33 7.05 -1.55
N LEU A 84 -2.19 6.98 -0.53
CA LEU A 84 -3.64 7.15 -0.70
C LEU A 84 -4.00 8.49 -1.34
N GLN A 85 -3.38 9.58 -0.91
CA GLN A 85 -3.58 10.91 -1.50
C GLN A 85 -3.17 10.96 -2.97
N LYS A 86 -2.06 10.32 -3.34
CA LYS A 86 -1.55 10.34 -4.70
C LYS A 86 -2.34 9.46 -5.66
N ILE A 87 -2.80 8.28 -5.21
CA ILE A 87 -3.56 7.37 -6.06
C ILE A 87 -5.05 7.74 -6.16
N LYS A 88 -5.62 8.46 -5.19
CA LYS A 88 -7.05 8.81 -5.14
C LYS A 88 -7.61 9.32 -6.48
N PRO A 89 -6.92 10.20 -7.23
CA PRO A 89 -7.44 10.68 -8.53
C PRO A 89 -7.54 9.62 -9.64
N GLN A 90 -6.84 8.50 -9.48
CA GLN A 90 -6.87 7.38 -10.45
C GLN A 90 -7.77 6.23 -10.02
N LEU A 91 -8.36 6.29 -8.82
CA LEU A 91 -9.38 5.36 -8.37
C LEU A 91 -10.73 5.66 -9.05
N PHE A 92 -11.59 4.66 -9.10
CA PHE A 92 -12.94 4.75 -9.65
C PHE A 92 -13.89 3.79 -8.93
N PRO A 93 -15.21 3.93 -9.03
CA PRO A 93 -16.15 2.97 -8.45
C PRO A 93 -15.83 1.53 -8.85
N GLY A 94 -15.62 0.67 -7.87
CA GLY A 94 -15.17 -0.71 -8.04
C GLY A 94 -13.65 -0.93 -7.87
N SER A 95 -12.84 0.12 -7.68
CA SER A 95 -11.44 -0.05 -7.28
C SER A 95 -11.35 -0.67 -5.90
N ILE A 96 -10.44 -1.63 -5.72
CA ILE A 96 -10.22 -2.33 -4.46
C ILE A 96 -8.89 -1.88 -3.85
N LEU A 97 -8.94 -1.47 -2.58
CA LEU A 97 -7.75 -1.24 -1.76
C LEU A 97 -7.67 -2.33 -0.68
N LEU A 98 -6.55 -3.00 -0.58
CA LEU A 98 -6.24 -3.97 0.48
C LEU A 98 -5.16 -3.38 1.38
N PHE A 99 -5.47 -3.27 2.66
CA PHE A 99 -4.54 -2.86 3.71
C PHE A 99 -4.02 -4.09 4.44
N ASP A 100 -2.71 -4.21 4.61
CA ASP A 100 -2.10 -5.40 5.23
C ASP A 100 -2.17 -5.34 6.76
N GLU A 101 -1.91 -4.19 7.34
CA GLU A 101 -1.89 -3.99 8.80
C GLU A 101 -2.91 -2.93 9.22
N PHE A 102 -4.21 -3.26 9.10
CA PHE A 102 -5.30 -2.29 9.27
C PHE A 102 -5.84 -2.18 10.70
N TYR A 103 -5.88 -3.31 11.45
CA TYR A 103 -6.48 -3.35 12.78
C TYR A 103 -5.95 -4.50 13.65
N GLY A 104 -6.29 -4.47 14.96
CA GLY A 104 -6.06 -5.62 15.86
C GLY A 104 -4.65 -5.73 16.44
N TYR A 105 -3.87 -4.65 16.42
CA TYR A 105 -2.57 -4.55 17.07
C TYR A 105 -2.44 -3.22 17.84
N GLN A 106 -1.37 -3.05 18.60
CA GLN A 106 -1.15 -1.82 19.37
C GLN A 106 -1.02 -0.61 18.43
N ASN A 107 -1.70 0.50 18.75
CA ASN A 107 -1.69 1.76 18.01
C ASN A 107 -2.19 1.68 16.54
N TRP A 108 -2.90 0.62 16.15
CA TRP A 108 -3.42 0.46 14.79
C TRP A 108 -4.30 1.64 14.33
N LYS A 109 -4.98 2.30 15.28
CA LYS A 109 -5.83 3.47 14.96
C LYS A 109 -5.04 4.69 14.49
N ASP A 110 -3.75 4.73 14.76
CA ASP A 110 -2.85 5.83 14.40
C ASP A 110 -2.05 5.54 13.13
N GLN A 111 -2.23 4.38 12.51
CA GLN A 111 -1.48 3.92 11.34
C GLN A 111 -2.34 3.92 10.05
N GLU A 112 -2.38 2.83 9.30
CA GLU A 112 -3.11 2.72 8.01
C GLU A 112 -4.59 3.09 8.14
N TYR A 113 -5.24 2.71 9.26
CA TYR A 113 -6.62 3.08 9.55
C TYR A 113 -6.81 4.61 9.57
N ARG A 114 -5.93 5.34 10.27
CA ARG A 114 -5.97 6.80 10.32
C ARG A 114 -5.74 7.40 8.92
N ALA A 115 -4.78 6.86 8.18
CA ALA A 115 -4.49 7.33 6.82
C ALA A 115 -5.73 7.22 5.90
N LEU A 116 -6.47 6.10 5.99
CA LEU A 116 -7.73 5.92 5.27
C LEU A 116 -8.76 6.97 5.70
N LYS A 117 -9.03 7.10 7.02
CA LYS A 117 -10.07 8.01 7.55
C LYS A 117 -9.81 9.47 7.26
N GLU A 118 -8.56 9.89 7.16
CA GLU A 118 -8.18 11.25 6.81
C GLU A 118 -8.14 11.52 5.30
N THR A 119 -8.09 10.47 4.47
CA THR A 119 -8.03 10.62 3.01
C THR A 119 -9.40 10.47 2.35
N PHE A 120 -10.27 9.62 2.89
CA PHE A 120 -11.58 9.32 2.31
C PHE A 120 -12.70 9.62 3.31
N LYS A 121 -13.83 10.13 2.79
CA LYS A 121 -15.07 10.20 3.54
C LYS A 121 -15.72 8.82 3.64
N GLU A 122 -16.59 8.62 4.61
CA GLU A 122 -17.24 7.33 4.85
C GLU A 122 -18.17 6.88 3.71
N ASP A 123 -18.68 7.83 2.93
CA ASP A 123 -19.54 7.60 1.78
C ASP A 123 -18.77 7.35 0.47
N GLU A 124 -17.43 7.46 0.47
CA GLU A 124 -16.58 7.21 -0.70
C GLU A 124 -16.16 5.74 -0.82
N TYR A 125 -16.39 4.91 0.21
CA TYR A 125 -15.97 3.50 0.19
C TYR A 125 -16.86 2.63 1.08
N LYS A 126 -16.78 1.32 0.87
CA LYS A 126 -17.37 0.32 1.78
C LYS A 126 -16.34 -0.79 2.09
N TYR A 127 -16.40 -1.31 3.30
CA TYR A 127 -15.62 -2.52 3.64
C TYR A 127 -16.22 -3.74 2.97
N ILE A 128 -15.38 -4.58 2.36
CA ILE A 128 -15.81 -5.79 1.65
C ILE A 128 -15.24 -7.08 2.22
N ALA A 129 -14.09 -7.02 2.90
CA ALA A 129 -13.49 -8.19 3.55
C ALA A 129 -12.60 -7.78 4.72
N PHE A 130 -12.47 -8.71 5.67
CA PHE A 130 -11.55 -8.61 6.81
C PHE A 130 -10.76 -9.90 6.96
N GLY A 131 -9.45 -9.80 7.15
CA GLY A 131 -8.55 -10.89 7.48
C GLY A 131 -8.11 -10.82 8.95
N LYS A 132 -6.99 -11.44 9.28
CA LYS A 132 -6.44 -11.43 10.65
C LYS A 132 -6.12 -10.00 11.14
N ARG A 133 -5.52 -9.17 10.28
CA ARG A 133 -5.23 -7.74 10.50
C ARG A 133 -5.57 -6.91 9.28
N GLN A 134 -5.88 -7.58 8.19
CA GLN A 134 -6.10 -7.00 6.88
C GLN A 134 -7.55 -6.53 6.73
N ALA A 135 -7.73 -5.46 6.00
CA ALA A 135 -9.05 -5.04 5.55
C ALA A 135 -9.01 -4.68 4.07
N SER A 136 -10.08 -5.03 3.37
CA SER A 136 -10.29 -4.59 1.99
C SER A 136 -11.48 -3.66 1.91
N ILE A 137 -11.32 -2.60 1.14
CA ILE A 137 -12.41 -1.67 0.81
C ILE A 137 -12.62 -1.62 -0.70
N GLU A 138 -13.83 -1.32 -1.11
CA GLU A 138 -14.22 -0.99 -2.48
C GLU A 138 -14.60 0.49 -2.54
N ILE A 139 -14.07 1.21 -3.51
CA ILE A 139 -14.42 2.62 -3.79
C ILE A 139 -15.82 2.66 -4.42
N LEU A 140 -16.68 3.59 -3.98
CA LEU A 140 -18.05 3.77 -4.42
C LEU A 140 -18.21 4.82 -5.53
#